data_a1915464a16acb75aaf4d9aad84ade6b
#
_entry.id   a1915464a16acb75aaf4d9aad84ade6b
#
_cell.length_a   1.000
_cell.length_b   1.000
_cell.length_c   1.000
_cell.angle_alpha   90.00
_cell.angle_beta   90.00
_cell.angle_gamma   90.00
#
_symmetry.space_group_name_H-M   'P 1'
#
loop_
_entity.id
_entity.type
_entity.pdbx_description
1 polymer ?
#
loop_
_entity_poly.entity_id
_entity_poly.type
_entity_poly.pdbx_seq_one_letter_code
_entity_poly.pdbx_strand_id
1 'polypeptide(L)'
;MELREVVRRRRMVRRFDPRPLPAEVLDRILHSATRAPSAGFSQGLDLLVLEGRDAVRGFWRATADLRFATPYSSAEPPAIVLVLSDKQAYLDRYAAPDKAGLGMDVEEGWPVPYWDMDAAMAVMLMLLTAVDEGVGA
;
A
#
# COMPACT_ATOMS: atom_id res chain seq x y z
N MET A 1 9.58 -4.49 -18.24
CA MET A 1 8.52 -4.57 -19.27
C MET A 1 8.16 -3.16 -19.76
N GLU A 2 7.60 -2.97 -20.95
CA GLU A 2 7.07 -1.66 -21.35
C GLU A 2 5.84 -1.31 -20.50
N LEU A 3 5.73 -0.05 -20.04
CA LEU A 3 4.66 0.39 -19.14
C LEU A 3 3.25 0.02 -19.64
N ARG A 4 3.00 0.19 -20.96
CA ARG A 4 1.71 -0.18 -21.57
C ARG A 4 1.38 -1.66 -21.37
N GLU A 5 2.38 -2.52 -21.44
CA GLU A 5 2.22 -3.96 -21.26
C GLU A 5 1.97 -4.30 -19.77
N VAL A 6 2.67 -3.64 -18.85
CA VAL A 6 2.44 -3.77 -17.40
C VAL A 6 0.99 -3.43 -17.07
N VAL A 7 0.52 -2.26 -17.52
CA VAL A 7 -0.86 -1.80 -17.28
C VAL A 7 -1.87 -2.78 -17.87
N ARG A 8 -1.63 -3.29 -19.08
CA ARG A 8 -2.52 -4.26 -19.75
C ARG A 8 -2.58 -5.60 -19.00
N ARG A 9 -1.49 -6.05 -18.42
CA ARG A 9 -1.39 -7.34 -17.70
C ARG A 9 -1.90 -7.27 -16.26
N ARG A 10 -1.95 -6.09 -15.67
CA ARG A 10 -2.39 -5.95 -14.29
C ARG A 10 -3.80 -6.52 -14.11
N ARG A 11 -3.94 -7.42 -13.17
CA ARG A 11 -5.21 -8.02 -12.74
C ARG A 11 -5.14 -8.40 -11.27
N MET A 12 -6.27 -8.49 -10.59
CA MET A 12 -6.33 -9.01 -9.22
C MET A 12 -6.11 -10.52 -9.24
N VAL A 13 -5.12 -10.97 -8.48
CA VAL A 13 -4.81 -12.39 -8.29
C VAL A 13 -5.41 -12.87 -6.98
N ARG A 14 -6.01 -14.07 -6.99
CA ARG A 14 -6.69 -14.66 -5.84
C ARG A 14 -6.25 -16.09 -5.53
N ARG A 15 -5.37 -16.63 -6.35
CA ARG A 15 -4.70 -17.92 -6.14
C ARG A 15 -3.21 -17.66 -6.18
N PHE A 16 -2.54 -18.04 -5.12
CA PHE A 16 -1.12 -17.75 -4.93
C PHE A 16 -0.31 -19.05 -4.94
N ASP A 17 0.90 -18.96 -5.45
CA ASP A 17 1.91 -19.99 -5.32
C ASP A 17 2.47 -19.92 -3.89
N PRO A 18 2.61 -21.06 -3.18
CA PRO A 18 3.12 -21.07 -1.82
C PRO A 18 4.64 -20.87 -1.72
N ARG A 19 5.33 -20.78 -2.84
CA ARG A 19 6.79 -20.54 -2.85
C ARG A 19 7.10 -19.15 -2.26
N PRO A 20 8.17 -19.04 -1.45
CA PRO A 20 8.63 -17.75 -0.97
C PRO A 20 8.88 -16.77 -2.13
N LEU A 21 8.57 -15.52 -1.92
CA LEU A 21 8.94 -14.45 -2.84
C LEU A 21 10.44 -14.13 -2.64
N PRO A 22 11.26 -14.00 -3.71
CA PRO A 22 12.63 -13.56 -3.55
C PRO A 22 12.68 -12.18 -2.86
N ALA A 23 13.56 -12.02 -1.86
CA ALA A 23 13.63 -10.80 -1.04
C ALA A 23 13.85 -9.54 -1.91
N GLU A 24 14.72 -9.64 -2.90
CA GLU A 24 15.02 -8.54 -3.81
C GLU A 24 13.84 -8.13 -4.70
N VAL A 25 12.91 -9.04 -4.98
CA VAL A 25 11.67 -8.74 -5.71
C VAL A 25 10.72 -8.00 -4.78
N LEU A 26 10.54 -8.50 -3.54
CA LEU A 26 9.73 -7.84 -2.55
C LEU A 26 10.24 -6.43 -2.25
N ASP A 27 11.56 -6.26 -2.07
CA ASP A 27 12.18 -4.95 -1.83
C ASP A 27 11.92 -3.97 -2.98
N ARG A 28 12.01 -4.40 -4.24
CA ARG A 28 11.69 -3.52 -5.38
C ARG A 28 10.23 -3.10 -5.40
N ILE A 29 9.32 -4.02 -5.08
CA ILE A 29 7.89 -3.73 -4.97
C ILE A 29 7.65 -2.69 -3.86
N LEU A 30 8.18 -2.92 -2.66
CA LEU A 30 8.02 -2.01 -1.53
C LEU A 30 8.65 -0.63 -1.81
N HIS A 31 9.86 -0.62 -2.38
CA HIS A 31 10.54 0.63 -2.72
C HIS A 31 9.75 1.48 -3.73
N SER A 32 9.00 0.85 -4.64
CA SER A 32 8.20 1.59 -5.61
C SER A 32 7.13 2.48 -4.96
N ALA A 33 6.60 2.10 -3.78
CA ALA A 33 5.66 2.89 -3.01
C ALA A 33 6.23 4.26 -2.63
N THR A 34 7.55 4.35 -2.34
CA THR A 34 8.21 5.60 -1.95
C THR A 34 8.30 6.62 -3.09
N ARG A 35 7.95 6.22 -4.32
CA ARG A 35 7.93 7.08 -5.51
C ARG A 35 6.56 7.69 -5.79
N ALA A 36 5.56 7.33 -5.00
CA ALA A 36 4.24 7.95 -5.09
C ALA A 36 4.33 9.45 -4.74
N PRO A 37 3.56 10.31 -5.41
CA PRO A 37 3.41 11.69 -4.98
C PRO A 37 2.76 11.73 -3.60
N SER A 38 3.07 12.78 -2.84
CA SER A 38 2.47 13.04 -1.53
C SER A 38 2.19 14.52 -1.38
N ALA A 39 0.96 14.88 -1.02
CA ALA A 39 0.55 16.26 -0.83
C ALA A 39 1.47 16.97 0.17
N GLY A 40 2.05 18.10 -0.24
CA GLY A 40 3.01 18.85 0.58
C GLY A 40 4.29 18.08 0.91
N PHE A 41 4.53 16.95 0.25
CA PHE A 41 5.60 16.00 0.60
C PHE A 41 5.50 15.51 2.05
N SER A 42 4.26 15.25 2.51
CA SER A 42 3.97 14.79 3.88
C SER A 42 4.49 13.39 4.15
N GLN A 43 4.48 12.51 3.15
CA GLN A 43 4.99 11.13 3.23
C GLN A 43 4.40 10.30 4.37
N GLY A 44 3.12 10.53 4.71
CA GLY A 44 2.40 9.81 5.75
C GLY A 44 1.98 8.42 5.29
N LEU A 45 2.96 7.56 5.02
CA LEU A 45 2.76 6.21 4.53
C LEU A 45 3.70 5.26 5.25
N ASP A 46 3.13 4.22 5.86
CA ASP A 46 3.87 3.09 6.40
C ASP A 46 3.45 1.78 5.73
N LEU A 47 4.39 0.86 5.61
CA LEU A 47 4.17 -0.47 5.07
C LEU A 47 4.50 -1.53 6.12
N LEU A 48 3.49 -2.26 6.59
CA LEU A 48 3.70 -3.42 7.44
C LEU A 48 3.74 -4.68 6.57
N VAL A 49 4.89 -5.32 6.52
CA VAL A 49 5.12 -6.52 5.71
C VAL A 49 4.99 -7.76 6.59
N LEU A 50 4.09 -8.65 6.21
CA LEU A 50 3.88 -9.95 6.85
C LEU A 50 4.37 -11.01 5.88
N GLU A 51 5.56 -11.56 6.14
CA GLU A 51 6.22 -12.52 5.26
C GLU A 51 6.24 -13.92 5.87
N GLY A 52 6.01 -14.90 5.03
CA GLY A 52 6.00 -16.29 5.41
C GLY A 52 4.67 -16.78 5.98
N ARG A 53 4.52 -18.12 5.98
CA ARG A 53 3.26 -18.80 6.29
C ARG A 53 2.69 -18.44 7.66
N ASP A 54 3.55 -18.36 8.69
CA ASP A 54 3.07 -18.15 10.05
C ASP A 54 2.53 -16.72 10.26
N ALA A 55 3.21 -15.71 9.70
CA ALA A 55 2.75 -14.32 9.75
C ALA A 55 1.45 -14.14 8.96
N VAL A 56 1.34 -14.71 7.76
CA VAL A 56 0.14 -14.66 6.92
C VAL A 56 -1.05 -15.34 7.62
N ARG A 57 -0.84 -16.53 8.19
CA ARG A 57 -1.90 -17.22 8.96
C ARG A 57 -2.27 -16.47 10.24
N GLY A 58 -1.29 -15.86 10.90
CA GLY A 58 -1.52 -14.98 12.05
C GLY A 58 -2.44 -13.84 11.71
N PHE A 59 -2.20 -13.17 10.59
CA PHE A 59 -3.05 -12.09 10.07
C PHE A 59 -4.48 -12.58 9.82
N TRP A 60 -4.68 -13.69 9.10
CA TRP A 60 -6.02 -14.20 8.84
C TRP A 60 -6.77 -14.60 10.10
N ARG A 61 -6.08 -15.19 11.10
CA ARG A 61 -6.69 -15.47 12.40
C ARG A 61 -7.11 -14.22 13.15
N ALA A 62 -6.26 -13.18 13.15
CA ALA A 62 -6.54 -11.93 13.83
C ALA A 62 -7.68 -11.13 13.19
N THR A 63 -7.91 -11.33 11.87
CA THR A 63 -8.94 -10.61 11.11
C THR A 63 -10.18 -11.44 10.79
N ALA A 64 -10.28 -12.68 11.31
CA ALA A 64 -11.37 -13.61 11.00
C ALA A 64 -12.77 -13.07 11.35
N ASP A 65 -12.86 -12.25 12.41
CA ASP A 65 -14.12 -11.67 12.88
C ASP A 65 -14.50 -10.37 12.17
N LEU A 66 -13.63 -9.86 11.29
CA LEU A 66 -13.96 -8.67 10.51
C LEU A 66 -15.07 -9.02 9.50
N ARG A 67 -16.09 -8.16 9.40
CA ARG A 67 -17.24 -8.31 8.48
C ARG A 67 -16.83 -8.46 6.99
N PHE A 68 -15.57 -8.25 6.69
CA PHE A 68 -14.95 -8.42 5.37
C PHE A 68 -14.20 -9.74 5.23
N ALA A 69 -14.41 -10.72 6.14
CA ALA A 69 -13.94 -12.09 5.92
C ALA A 69 -14.52 -12.59 4.60
N THR A 70 -13.80 -12.32 3.54
CA THR A 70 -14.17 -12.71 2.19
C THR A 70 -13.73 -14.15 1.95
N PRO A 71 -14.19 -14.81 0.86
CA PRO A 71 -13.64 -16.11 0.43
C PRO A 71 -12.12 -16.12 0.27
N TYR A 72 -11.48 -14.96 0.36
CA TYR A 72 -10.02 -14.76 0.24
C TYR A 72 -9.28 -14.95 1.56
N SER A 73 -9.96 -15.03 2.69
CA SER A 73 -9.35 -15.29 4.00
C SER A 73 -8.65 -16.67 4.09
N SER A 74 -8.90 -17.55 3.13
CA SER A 74 -8.18 -18.82 2.97
C SER A 74 -6.99 -18.75 2.01
N ALA A 75 -6.76 -17.59 1.37
CA ALA A 75 -5.60 -17.41 0.51
C ALA A 75 -4.32 -17.42 1.36
N GLU A 76 -3.34 -18.18 0.94
CA GLU A 76 -2.01 -18.22 1.58
C GLU A 76 -0.96 -17.64 0.62
N PRO A 77 -0.93 -16.29 0.40
CA PRO A 77 0.16 -15.69 -0.35
C PRO A 77 1.46 -15.81 0.44
N PRO A 78 2.63 -15.75 -0.21
CA PRO A 78 3.92 -15.77 0.49
C PRO A 78 4.16 -14.52 1.34
N ALA A 79 3.50 -13.42 1.02
CA ALA A 79 3.56 -12.18 1.78
C ALA A 79 2.23 -11.40 1.71
N ILE A 80 1.94 -10.64 2.76
CA ILE A 80 0.88 -9.62 2.79
C ILE A 80 1.54 -8.29 3.13
N VAL A 81 1.19 -7.24 2.41
CA VAL A 81 1.61 -5.86 2.70
C VAL A 81 0.38 -5.08 3.14
N LEU A 82 0.38 -4.62 4.39
CA LEU A 82 -0.62 -3.69 4.89
C LEU A 82 -0.11 -2.27 4.67
N VAL A 83 -0.90 -1.48 3.99
CA VAL A 83 -0.59 -0.08 3.71
C VAL A 83 -1.32 0.77 4.74
N LEU A 84 -0.56 1.53 5.51
CA LEU A 84 -1.06 2.35 6.60
C LEU A 84 -0.90 3.82 6.21
N SER A 85 -1.99 4.58 6.21
CA SER A 85 -1.95 6.02 5.98
C SER A 85 -1.93 6.75 7.32
N ASP A 86 -1.03 7.73 7.47
CA ASP A 86 -0.92 8.59 8.64
C ASP A 86 -1.45 9.99 8.32
N LYS A 87 -2.71 10.23 8.68
CA LYS A 87 -3.33 11.55 8.56
C LYS A 87 -2.56 12.63 9.33
N GLN A 88 -2.02 12.30 10.52
CA GLN A 88 -1.37 13.28 11.36
C GLN A 88 -0.12 13.87 10.69
N ALA A 89 0.62 13.07 9.91
CA ALA A 89 1.75 13.56 9.14
C ALA A 89 1.36 14.68 8.15
N TYR A 90 0.15 14.62 7.60
CA TYR A 90 -0.36 15.68 6.71
C TYR A 90 -0.76 16.93 7.49
N LEU A 91 -1.48 16.79 8.60
CA LEU A 91 -1.86 17.92 9.44
C LEU A 91 -0.62 18.65 9.97
N ASP A 92 0.36 17.92 10.47
CA ASP A 92 1.63 18.47 10.97
C ASP A 92 2.41 19.18 9.86
N ARG A 93 2.47 18.59 8.66
CA ARG A 93 3.14 19.21 7.52
C ARG A 93 2.47 20.53 7.11
N TYR A 94 1.16 20.59 7.16
CA TYR A 94 0.41 21.80 6.77
C TYR A 94 0.26 22.81 7.91
N ALA A 95 0.62 22.46 9.13
CA ALA A 95 0.82 23.39 10.24
C ALA A 95 2.18 24.14 10.17
N ALA A 96 3.10 23.69 9.30
CA ALA A 96 4.42 24.30 9.17
C ALA A 96 4.33 25.74 8.62
N PRO A 97 5.30 26.64 8.95
CA PRO A 97 5.23 28.06 8.60
C PRO A 97 5.08 28.34 7.10
N ASP A 98 5.65 27.50 6.23
CA ASP A 98 5.55 27.65 4.77
C ASP A 98 4.17 27.28 4.21
N LYS A 99 3.31 26.68 5.03
CA LYS A 99 1.92 26.32 4.73
C LYS A 99 0.89 27.12 5.53
N ALA A 100 1.34 27.95 6.45
CA ALA A 100 0.46 28.75 7.29
C ALA A 100 -0.53 29.58 6.45
N GLY A 101 -1.78 29.63 6.89
CA GLY A 101 -2.85 30.38 6.20
C GLY A 101 -3.63 29.59 5.14
N LEU A 102 -3.24 28.33 4.85
CA LEU A 102 -4.03 27.47 3.97
C LEU A 102 -5.24 26.85 4.69
N GLY A 103 -5.27 26.84 6.03
CA GLY A 103 -6.35 26.27 6.83
C GLY A 103 -6.41 24.73 6.74
N MET A 104 -5.31 24.09 6.36
CA MET A 104 -5.22 22.64 6.15
C MET A 104 -4.44 21.95 7.27
N ASP A 105 -4.18 22.65 8.36
CA ASP A 105 -3.62 22.12 9.60
C ASP A 105 -4.64 21.35 10.46
N VAL A 106 -5.90 21.37 10.02
CA VAL A 106 -7.03 20.61 10.59
C VAL A 106 -7.73 19.81 9.50
N GLU A 107 -8.37 18.69 9.87
CA GLU A 107 -9.00 17.79 8.92
C GLU A 107 -10.08 18.47 8.06
N GLU A 108 -10.86 19.34 8.67
CA GLU A 108 -11.96 20.07 8.02
C GLU A 108 -11.50 21.00 6.89
N GLY A 109 -10.23 21.39 6.90
CA GLY A 109 -9.61 22.20 5.85
C GLY A 109 -9.30 21.44 4.56
N TRP A 110 -9.35 20.12 4.59
CA TRP A 110 -9.05 19.28 3.44
C TRP A 110 -10.30 18.98 2.61
N PRO A 111 -10.29 19.24 1.30
CA PRO A 111 -11.46 18.96 0.45
C PRO A 111 -11.74 17.46 0.28
N VAL A 112 -10.70 16.63 0.43
CA VAL A 112 -10.75 15.17 0.35
C VAL A 112 -9.60 14.60 1.20
N PRO A 113 -9.66 13.32 1.64
CA PRO A 113 -8.60 12.71 2.46
C PRO A 113 -7.37 12.37 1.61
N TYR A 114 -6.47 13.33 1.38
CA TYR A 114 -5.26 13.15 0.57
C TYR A 114 -4.35 12.05 1.11
N TRP A 115 -4.31 11.83 2.44
CA TRP A 115 -3.56 10.72 3.05
C TRP A 115 -3.98 9.35 2.51
N ASP A 116 -5.28 9.13 2.28
CA ASP A 116 -5.79 7.88 1.70
C ASP A 116 -5.57 7.83 0.18
N MET A 117 -5.69 8.97 -0.50
CA MET A 117 -5.46 9.06 -1.95
C MET A 117 -3.99 8.79 -2.29
N ASP A 118 -3.06 9.39 -1.55
CA ASP A 118 -1.62 9.21 -1.75
C ASP A 118 -1.21 7.76 -1.44
N ALA A 119 -1.78 7.17 -0.37
CA ALA A 119 -1.60 5.75 -0.07
C ALA A 119 -2.12 4.86 -1.22
N ALA A 120 -3.26 5.18 -1.81
CA ALA A 120 -3.79 4.43 -2.97
C ALA A 120 -2.89 4.55 -4.21
N MET A 121 -2.26 5.72 -4.44
CA MET A 121 -1.26 5.88 -5.51
C MET A 121 -0.02 5.03 -5.25
N ALA A 122 0.46 4.96 -4.02
CA ALA A 122 1.56 4.09 -3.63
C ALA A 122 1.22 2.61 -3.87
N VAL A 123 0.01 2.17 -3.48
CA VAL A 123 -0.48 0.81 -3.77
C VAL A 123 -0.47 0.53 -5.27
N MET A 124 -0.92 1.48 -6.10
CA MET A 124 -0.93 1.29 -7.54
C MET A 124 0.48 1.10 -8.10
N LEU A 125 1.48 1.86 -7.62
CA LEU A 125 2.87 1.66 -8.02
C LEU A 125 3.39 0.27 -7.63
N MET A 126 3.08 -0.20 -6.42
CA MET A 126 3.44 -1.56 -6.00
C MET A 126 2.79 -2.63 -6.88
N LEU A 127 1.50 -2.49 -7.22
CA LEU A 127 0.79 -3.43 -8.09
C LEU A 127 1.38 -3.48 -9.50
N LEU A 128 1.76 -2.34 -10.06
CA LEU A 128 2.40 -2.27 -11.38
C LEU A 128 3.81 -2.88 -11.33
N THR A 129 4.58 -2.58 -10.29
CA THR A 129 5.92 -3.15 -10.09
C THR A 129 5.84 -4.67 -9.93
N ALA A 130 4.87 -5.18 -9.17
CA ALA A 130 4.66 -6.62 -9.03
C ALA A 130 4.45 -7.28 -10.40
N VAL A 131 3.62 -6.68 -11.27
CA VAL A 131 3.42 -7.20 -12.63
C VAL A 131 4.70 -7.18 -13.45
N ASP A 132 5.51 -6.11 -13.34
CA ASP A 132 6.80 -5.99 -14.05
C ASP A 132 7.80 -7.06 -13.59
N GLU A 133 7.78 -7.40 -12.32
CA GLU A 133 8.56 -8.48 -11.69
C GLU A 133 7.98 -9.89 -11.93
N GLY A 134 6.87 -10.01 -12.66
CA GLY A 134 6.21 -11.29 -12.93
C GLY A 134 5.44 -11.86 -11.74
N VAL A 135 5.14 -11.05 -10.74
CA VAL A 135 4.41 -11.40 -9.53
C VAL A 135 2.95 -10.97 -9.65
N GLY A 136 2.05 -11.81 -9.15
CA GLY A 136 0.63 -11.49 -9.06
C GLY A 136 0.26 -10.92 -7.68
N ALA A 137 -0.63 -9.91 -7.66
CA ALA A 137 -1.15 -9.29 -6.44
C ALA A 137 -2.65 -8.96 -6.60
#